data_b37c53347e038ea0ea5a6b2467edabef
#
_entry.id   b37c53347e038ea0ea5a6b2467edabef
#
_cell.length_a   1.000
_cell.length_b   1.000
_cell.length_c   1.000
_cell.angle_alpha   90.00
_cell.angle_beta   90.00
_cell.angle_gamma   90.00
#
_symmetry.space_group_name_H-M   'P 1'
#
loop_
_entity.id
_entity.type
_entity.pdbx_description
1 polymer ?
#
loop_
_entity_poly.entity_id
_entity_poly.type
_entity_poly.pdbx_seq_one_letter_code
_entity_poly.pdbx_strand_id
1 'polypeptide(L)'
;HLGEMELPQILTSWSRLYHMLKGSFPTERYLQGKAVKTLAQDTNSVRVQCEDGSEYEAELLIASDGIRSGVRAQVAPHVQPEYAGYIAWRGVCDEACLSKHTLDTLFNHFGFCLPDGEQMLGYPVAGSGNDTRPGKRRYNFVWYRPASEDKELISLLTDEDGHYYPTGIPPLKVSWKHIANMRKIAKEILAPQYAEILEK
;
A
#
# COMPACT_ATOMS: atom_id res chain seq x y z
N HIS A 1 25.53 1.99 -9.45
CA HIS A 1 25.03 3.27 -8.93
C HIS A 1 24.89 4.25 -10.09
N LEU A 2 23.68 4.75 -10.32
CA LEU A 2 23.37 5.65 -11.44
C LEU A 2 23.52 7.12 -11.06
N GLY A 3 23.15 7.47 -9.86
CA GLY A 3 23.24 8.83 -9.35
C GLY A 3 22.61 8.95 -7.97
N GLU A 4 22.82 10.10 -7.36
CA GLU A 4 22.29 10.49 -6.07
C GLU A 4 21.92 11.98 -6.11
N MET A 5 20.82 12.33 -5.45
CA MET A 5 20.33 13.69 -5.38
C MET A 5 19.86 13.98 -3.95
N GLU A 6 20.30 15.10 -3.42
CA GLU A 6 19.75 15.59 -2.15
C GLU A 6 18.33 16.12 -2.36
N LEU A 7 17.38 15.52 -1.65
CA LEU A 7 15.98 15.93 -1.67
C LEU A 7 15.46 15.96 -0.23
N PRO A 8 15.37 17.12 0.40
CA PRO A 8 14.83 17.24 1.75
C PRO A 8 13.36 16.77 1.80
N GLN A 9 13.11 15.66 2.48
CA GLN A 9 11.77 15.09 2.63
C GLN A 9 11.63 14.30 3.93
N ILE A 10 10.42 14.17 4.41
CA ILE A 10 10.10 13.34 5.57
C ILE A 10 9.45 12.05 5.10
N LEU A 11 10.09 10.93 5.41
CA LEU A 11 9.57 9.60 5.15
C LEU A 11 8.83 9.10 6.39
N THR A 12 7.62 8.60 6.21
CA THR A 12 6.81 8.12 7.34
C THR A 12 5.94 6.93 6.95
N SER A 13 5.50 6.17 7.94
CA SER A 13 4.51 5.12 7.73
C SER A 13 3.10 5.70 7.59
N TRP A 14 2.25 5.01 6.83
CA TRP A 14 0.82 5.34 6.73
C TRP A 14 0.15 5.42 8.12
N SER A 15 0.44 4.45 8.99
CA SER A 15 -0.12 4.43 10.36
C SER A 15 0.21 5.69 11.15
N ARG A 16 1.46 6.16 11.07
CA ARG A 16 1.85 7.39 11.77
C ARG A 16 1.08 8.60 11.25
N LEU A 17 1.02 8.76 9.94
CA LEU A 17 0.27 9.86 9.30
C LEU A 17 -1.21 9.81 9.71
N TYR A 18 -1.82 8.62 9.64
CA TYR A 18 -3.20 8.41 10.08
C TYR A 18 -3.42 8.83 11.53
N HIS A 19 -2.58 8.40 12.46
CA HIS A 19 -2.72 8.74 13.87
C HIS A 19 -2.52 10.22 14.15
N MET A 20 -1.60 10.88 13.44
CA MET A 20 -1.40 12.34 13.55
C MET A 20 -2.63 13.11 13.07
N LEU A 21 -3.14 12.78 11.89
CA LEU A 21 -4.34 13.42 11.33
C LEU A 21 -5.57 13.16 12.20
N LYS A 22 -5.76 11.92 12.65
CA LYS A 22 -6.86 11.57 13.55
C LYS A 22 -6.77 12.32 14.89
N GLY A 23 -5.57 12.44 15.46
CA GLY A 23 -5.36 13.17 16.71
C GLY A 23 -5.58 14.66 16.61
N SER A 24 -5.50 15.24 15.40
CA SER A 24 -5.78 16.64 15.11
C SER A 24 -7.26 16.90 14.77
N PHE A 25 -8.07 15.85 14.58
CA PHE A 25 -9.47 15.98 14.24
C PHE A 25 -10.34 15.97 15.51
N PRO A 26 -11.40 16.79 15.63
CA PRO A 26 -12.29 16.79 16.78
C PRO A 26 -12.91 15.41 17.01
N THR A 27 -12.66 14.83 18.19
CA THR A 27 -13.03 13.43 18.50
C THR A 27 -14.54 13.20 18.39
N GLU A 28 -15.35 14.19 18.81
CA GLU A 28 -16.81 14.15 18.75
C GLU A 28 -17.38 14.15 17.34
N ARG A 29 -16.58 14.53 16.34
CA ARG A 29 -16.96 14.55 14.91
C ARG A 29 -16.37 13.35 14.15
N TYR A 30 -15.55 12.53 14.79
CA TYR A 30 -14.97 11.34 14.18
C TYR A 30 -15.79 10.10 14.52
N LEU A 31 -16.71 9.74 13.63
CA LEU A 31 -17.64 8.64 13.84
C LEU A 31 -17.11 7.36 13.17
N GLN A 32 -16.69 6.40 13.97
CA GLN A 32 -16.28 5.07 13.49
C GLN A 32 -17.46 4.15 13.28
N GLY A 33 -17.32 3.13 12.41
CA GLY A 33 -18.36 2.14 12.16
C GLY A 33 -19.54 2.66 11.34
N LYS A 34 -19.41 3.84 10.72
CA LYS A 34 -20.43 4.48 9.90
C LYS A 34 -20.15 4.26 8.41
N ALA A 35 -20.19 3.01 7.97
CA ALA A 35 -20.04 2.68 6.56
C ALA A 35 -21.26 3.17 5.78
N VAL A 36 -21.05 3.99 4.76
CA VAL A 36 -22.12 4.51 3.91
C VAL A 36 -22.67 3.38 3.04
N LYS A 37 -23.98 3.15 3.14
CA LYS A 37 -24.70 2.16 2.36
C LYS A 37 -25.34 2.75 1.11
N THR A 38 -26.11 3.83 1.29
CA THR A 38 -26.78 4.53 0.20
C THR A 38 -26.65 6.03 0.36
N LEU A 39 -26.79 6.75 -0.74
CA LEU A 39 -26.88 8.19 -0.72
C LEU A 39 -27.99 8.68 -1.66
N ALA A 40 -28.56 9.83 -1.32
CA ALA A 40 -29.47 10.61 -2.15
C ALA A 40 -29.04 12.09 -2.09
N GLN A 41 -29.18 12.81 -3.20
CA GLN A 41 -28.85 14.22 -3.25
C GLN A 41 -29.86 15.00 -4.08
N ASP A 42 -30.05 16.26 -3.71
CA ASP A 42 -30.78 17.24 -4.46
C ASP A 42 -29.93 18.49 -4.69
N THR A 43 -30.55 19.62 -5.05
CA THR A 43 -29.83 20.89 -5.33
C THR A 43 -29.25 21.55 -4.08
N ASN A 44 -29.70 21.18 -2.88
CA ASN A 44 -29.37 21.87 -1.63
C ASN A 44 -28.64 21.00 -0.61
N SER A 45 -28.83 19.67 -0.68
CA SER A 45 -28.27 18.75 0.32
C SER A 45 -27.93 17.39 -0.26
N VAL A 46 -27.09 16.67 0.46
CA VAL A 46 -26.83 15.24 0.30
C VAL A 46 -27.15 14.51 1.60
N ARG A 47 -27.92 13.44 1.49
CA ARG A 47 -28.27 12.55 2.61
C ARG A 47 -27.60 11.20 2.40
N VAL A 48 -26.96 10.69 3.45
CA VAL A 48 -26.37 9.35 3.46
C VAL A 48 -27.05 8.48 4.50
N GLN A 49 -27.29 7.23 4.15
CA GLN A 49 -27.70 6.18 5.08
C GLN A 49 -26.53 5.20 5.29
N CYS A 50 -26.20 4.93 6.54
CA CYS A 50 -25.15 3.99 6.91
C CYS A 50 -25.69 2.56 7.11
N GLU A 51 -24.78 1.58 7.12
CA GLU A 51 -25.09 0.16 7.34
C GLU A 51 -25.77 -0.11 8.69
N ASP A 52 -25.47 0.69 9.72
CA ASP A 52 -26.07 0.61 11.05
C ASP A 52 -27.44 1.29 11.14
N GLY A 53 -27.98 1.79 10.02
CA GLY A 53 -29.26 2.47 9.94
C GLY A 53 -29.23 3.96 10.30
N SER A 54 -28.10 4.51 10.75
CA SER A 54 -27.99 5.96 10.99
C SER A 54 -28.01 6.75 9.70
N GLU A 55 -28.53 7.99 9.77
CA GLU A 55 -28.62 8.90 8.64
C GLU A 55 -27.93 10.22 8.95
N TYR A 56 -27.29 10.80 7.94
CA TYR A 56 -26.65 12.10 8.03
C TYR A 56 -27.01 12.95 6.80
N GLU A 57 -27.19 14.24 7.03
CA GLU A 57 -27.48 15.20 5.97
C GLU A 57 -26.49 16.36 6.04
N ALA A 58 -26.02 16.82 4.87
CA ALA A 58 -25.07 17.90 4.74
C ALA A 58 -25.24 18.62 3.40
N GLU A 59 -24.70 19.82 3.28
CA GLU A 59 -24.64 20.57 2.03
C GLU A 59 -23.59 19.99 1.06
N LEU A 60 -22.58 19.29 1.58
CA LEU A 60 -21.49 18.68 0.81
C LEU A 60 -21.05 17.35 1.41
N LEU A 61 -20.90 16.33 0.54
CA LEU A 61 -20.26 15.06 0.86
C LEU A 61 -18.93 14.95 0.12
N ILE A 62 -17.85 14.71 0.85
CA ILE A 62 -16.53 14.39 0.30
C ILE A 62 -16.29 12.87 0.47
N ALA A 63 -16.35 12.13 -0.62
CA ALA A 63 -16.11 10.69 -0.62
C ALA A 63 -14.62 10.39 -0.77
N SER A 64 -13.98 9.90 0.29
CA SER A 64 -12.57 9.48 0.32
C SER A 64 -12.44 7.99 0.62
N ASP A 65 -13.39 7.17 0.15
CA ASP A 65 -13.53 5.73 0.42
C ASP A 65 -12.70 4.84 -0.52
N GLY A 66 -11.80 5.44 -1.31
CA GLY A 66 -10.72 4.79 -2.04
C GLY A 66 -11.14 4.01 -3.28
N ILE A 67 -10.27 3.06 -3.69
CA ILE A 67 -10.44 2.33 -4.96
C ILE A 67 -11.75 1.53 -5.01
N ARG A 68 -12.25 1.05 -3.88
CA ARG A 68 -13.49 0.28 -3.75
C ARG A 68 -14.69 1.16 -3.39
N SER A 69 -14.65 2.44 -3.75
CA SER A 69 -15.67 3.43 -3.39
C SER A 69 -17.10 2.97 -3.68
N GLY A 70 -17.90 2.80 -2.63
CA GLY A 70 -19.32 2.55 -2.70
C GLY A 70 -20.10 3.80 -3.13
N VAL A 71 -19.58 4.98 -2.82
CA VAL A 71 -20.15 6.26 -3.27
C VAL A 71 -19.95 6.43 -4.77
N ARG A 72 -18.74 6.18 -5.30
CA ARG A 72 -18.49 6.23 -6.76
C ARG A 72 -19.43 5.30 -7.51
N ALA A 73 -19.62 4.07 -7.03
CA ALA A 73 -20.50 3.09 -7.67
C ALA A 73 -21.95 3.60 -7.80
N GLN A 74 -22.41 4.48 -6.91
CA GLN A 74 -23.75 5.06 -6.95
C GLN A 74 -23.83 6.32 -7.83
N VAL A 75 -22.85 7.23 -7.73
CA VAL A 75 -22.93 8.53 -8.44
C VAL A 75 -22.27 8.51 -9.81
N ALA A 76 -21.35 7.59 -10.07
CA ALA A 76 -20.63 7.45 -11.32
C ALA A 76 -20.40 5.97 -11.68
N PRO A 77 -21.46 5.15 -11.86
CA PRO A 77 -21.34 3.71 -12.07
C PRO A 77 -20.58 3.32 -13.35
N HIS A 78 -20.44 4.26 -14.29
CA HIS A 78 -19.65 4.10 -15.51
C HIS A 78 -18.14 4.26 -15.29
N VAL A 79 -17.71 4.78 -14.13
CA VAL A 79 -16.31 4.95 -13.77
C VAL A 79 -15.87 3.74 -12.95
N GLN A 80 -15.19 2.80 -13.57
CA GLN A 80 -14.67 1.59 -12.93
C GLN A 80 -13.14 1.64 -12.86
N PRO A 81 -12.55 1.05 -11.79
CA PRO A 81 -11.11 0.84 -11.76
C PRO A 81 -10.68 -0.10 -12.89
N GLU A 82 -9.58 0.26 -13.55
CA GLU A 82 -8.96 -0.58 -14.60
C GLU A 82 -7.60 -1.09 -14.10
N TYR A 83 -7.24 -2.27 -14.56
CA TYR A 83 -5.94 -2.83 -14.27
C TYR A 83 -4.86 -2.08 -15.06
N ALA A 84 -3.81 -1.63 -14.36
CA ALA A 84 -2.76 -0.80 -14.97
C ALA A 84 -1.63 -1.61 -15.64
N GLY A 85 -1.76 -2.94 -15.75
CA GLY A 85 -0.78 -3.81 -16.39
C GLY A 85 0.37 -4.26 -15.50
N TYR A 86 0.35 -3.93 -14.21
CA TYR A 86 1.39 -4.34 -13.26
C TYR A 86 0.85 -4.61 -11.86
N ILE A 87 1.62 -5.36 -11.09
CA ILE A 87 1.38 -5.62 -9.67
C ILE A 87 2.43 -4.89 -8.82
N ALA A 88 2.15 -4.77 -7.53
CA ALA A 88 3.07 -4.22 -6.54
C ALA A 88 3.33 -5.23 -5.42
N TRP A 89 4.52 -5.81 -5.38
CA TRP A 89 5.03 -6.49 -4.21
C TRP A 89 5.35 -5.47 -3.14
N ARG A 90 4.82 -5.65 -1.93
CA ARG A 90 5.01 -4.71 -0.83
C ARG A 90 5.39 -5.45 0.44
N GLY A 91 6.28 -4.85 1.20
CA GLY A 91 6.65 -5.41 2.48
C GLY A 91 7.51 -4.45 3.30
N VAL A 92 7.84 -4.93 4.48
CA VAL A 92 8.77 -4.27 5.38
C VAL A 92 9.79 -5.29 5.88
N CYS A 93 11.04 -4.86 6.01
CA CYS A 93 12.11 -5.65 6.58
C CYS A 93 12.65 -4.93 7.81
N ASP A 94 12.85 -5.65 8.91
CA ASP A 94 13.41 -5.06 10.12
C ASP A 94 14.90 -4.70 9.90
N GLU A 95 15.29 -3.48 10.30
CA GLU A 95 16.67 -2.98 10.20
C GLU A 95 17.70 -3.96 10.77
N ALA A 96 17.39 -4.58 11.89
CA ALA A 96 18.26 -5.53 12.58
C ALA A 96 18.56 -6.82 11.78
N CYS A 97 17.78 -7.13 10.74
CA CYS A 97 17.96 -8.32 9.92
C CYS A 97 18.89 -8.07 8.71
N LEU A 98 19.24 -6.81 8.44
CA LEU A 98 20.03 -6.43 7.27
C LEU A 98 21.53 -6.49 7.53
N SER A 99 22.26 -6.83 6.47
CA SER A 99 23.73 -6.82 6.51
C SER A 99 24.29 -5.41 6.70
N LYS A 100 25.52 -5.33 7.24
CA LYS A 100 26.22 -4.05 7.35
C LYS A 100 26.33 -3.34 6.01
N HIS A 101 26.56 -4.08 4.93
CA HIS A 101 26.64 -3.50 3.59
C HIS A 101 25.35 -2.78 3.19
N THR A 102 24.19 -3.42 3.36
CA THR A 102 22.88 -2.83 3.03
C THR A 102 22.55 -1.64 3.94
N LEU A 103 22.89 -1.73 5.23
CA LEU A 103 22.72 -0.63 6.17
C LEU A 103 23.55 0.61 5.77
N ASP A 104 24.79 0.41 5.39
CA ASP A 104 25.71 1.51 5.05
C ASP A 104 25.42 2.15 3.69
N THR A 105 24.88 1.37 2.72
CA THR A 105 24.76 1.82 1.33
C THR A 105 23.35 2.13 0.87
N LEU A 106 22.32 1.67 1.59
CA LEU A 106 20.93 1.84 1.16
C LEU A 106 19.99 2.33 2.26
N PHE A 107 20.14 1.82 3.49
CA PHE A 107 19.10 1.93 4.50
C PHE A 107 18.61 3.35 4.78
N ASN A 108 19.51 4.33 4.83
CA ASN A 108 19.16 5.72 5.15
C ASN A 108 18.76 6.56 3.92
N HIS A 109 18.55 5.91 2.79
CA HIS A 109 18.18 6.57 1.54
C HIS A 109 16.75 6.21 1.13
N PHE A 110 16.10 7.12 0.40
CA PHE A 110 15.00 6.77 -0.46
C PHE A 110 15.60 6.22 -1.75
N GLY A 111 15.70 4.92 -1.82
CA GLY A 111 16.43 4.23 -2.87
C GLY A 111 15.53 3.74 -3.99
N PHE A 112 16.09 3.71 -5.20
CA PHE A 112 15.46 3.13 -6.40
C PHE A 112 16.39 2.11 -7.03
N CYS A 113 15.81 1.02 -7.51
CA CYS A 113 16.45 0.07 -8.42
C CYS A 113 15.52 -0.09 -9.63
N LEU A 114 16.04 0.15 -10.83
CA LEU A 114 15.26 0.29 -12.06
C LEU A 114 15.69 -0.76 -13.09
N PRO A 115 15.32 -2.04 -12.92
CA PRO A 115 15.46 -3.02 -13.98
C PRO A 115 14.58 -2.65 -15.19
N ASP A 116 14.87 -3.20 -16.36
CA ASP A 116 14.12 -2.93 -17.57
C ASP A 116 12.63 -3.26 -17.38
N GLY A 117 11.77 -2.25 -17.56
CA GLY A 117 10.32 -2.38 -17.42
C GLY A 117 9.80 -2.56 -15.99
N GLU A 118 10.65 -2.51 -14.98
CA GLU A 118 10.29 -2.68 -13.58
C GLU A 118 10.82 -1.53 -12.70
N GLN A 119 10.21 -1.36 -11.53
CA GLN A 119 10.67 -0.36 -10.56
C GLN A 119 10.58 -0.93 -9.14
N MET A 120 11.72 -0.99 -8.48
CA MET A 120 11.83 -1.26 -7.06
C MET A 120 12.22 0.03 -6.35
N LEU A 121 11.49 0.38 -5.30
CA LEU A 121 11.81 1.51 -4.43
C LEU A 121 11.68 1.13 -2.96
N GLY A 122 12.37 1.86 -2.12
CA GLY A 122 12.26 1.66 -0.68
C GLY A 122 12.84 2.81 0.12
N TYR A 123 12.45 2.86 1.38
CA TYR A 123 12.86 3.90 2.32
C TYR A 123 12.68 3.44 3.76
N PRO A 124 13.43 4.02 4.73
CA PRO A 124 13.28 3.68 6.13
C PRO A 124 11.98 4.25 6.70
N VAL A 125 11.35 3.47 7.56
CA VAL A 125 10.18 3.88 8.35
C VAL A 125 10.37 3.52 9.81
N ALA A 126 9.60 4.13 10.70
CA ALA A 126 9.60 3.76 12.11
C ALA A 126 9.25 2.28 12.29
N GLY A 127 9.85 1.65 13.27
CA GLY A 127 9.53 0.30 13.70
C GLY A 127 8.25 0.20 14.52
N SER A 128 8.07 -0.90 15.23
CA SER A 128 6.93 -1.11 16.11
C SER A 128 6.81 0.00 17.15
N GLY A 129 5.60 0.44 17.43
CA GLY A 129 5.34 1.53 18.39
C GLY A 129 5.89 2.90 17.96
N ASN A 130 6.09 3.13 16.66
CA ASN A 130 6.73 4.33 16.11
C ASN A 130 8.18 4.55 16.58
N ASP A 131 8.92 3.48 16.87
CA ASP A 131 10.31 3.55 17.30
C ASP A 131 11.21 3.96 16.11
N THR A 132 11.89 5.09 16.23
CA THR A 132 12.80 5.64 15.21
C THR A 132 14.28 5.45 15.57
N ARG A 133 14.59 4.81 16.69
CA ARG A 133 15.98 4.57 17.12
C ARG A 133 16.68 3.63 16.15
N PRO A 134 17.99 3.86 15.87
CA PRO A 134 18.79 2.95 15.07
C PRO A 134 18.69 1.49 15.57
N GLY A 135 18.57 0.55 14.65
CA GLY A 135 18.37 -0.88 14.92
C GLY A 135 16.92 -1.29 15.27
N LYS A 136 16.00 -0.33 15.39
CA LYS A 136 14.58 -0.56 15.70
C LYS A 136 13.64 -0.16 14.59
N ARG A 137 14.16 0.41 13.53
CA ARG A 137 13.42 0.87 12.35
C ARG A 137 13.14 -0.29 11.39
N ARG A 138 12.42 -0.01 10.33
CA ARG A 138 12.14 -0.93 9.24
C ARG A 138 12.46 -0.27 7.91
N TYR A 139 12.77 -1.08 6.92
CA TYR A 139 12.83 -0.65 5.53
C TYR A 139 11.56 -1.06 4.83
N ASN A 140 10.79 -0.10 4.38
CA ASN A 140 9.60 -0.31 3.56
C ASN A 140 10.02 -0.41 2.10
N PHE A 141 9.45 -1.37 1.36
CA PHE A 141 9.70 -1.50 -0.06
C PHE A 141 8.42 -1.68 -0.87
N VAL A 142 8.49 -1.26 -2.12
CA VAL A 142 7.49 -1.56 -3.15
C VAL A 142 8.23 -1.92 -4.43
N TRP A 143 7.89 -3.06 -5.02
CA TRP A 143 8.43 -3.49 -6.29
C TRP A 143 7.29 -3.67 -7.30
N TYR A 144 7.25 -2.77 -8.28
CA TYR A 144 6.29 -2.77 -9.38
C TYR A 144 6.80 -3.66 -10.50
N ARG A 145 5.98 -4.63 -10.90
CA ARG A 145 6.30 -5.60 -11.93
C ARG A 145 5.13 -5.77 -12.90
N PRO A 146 5.37 -5.81 -14.22
CA PRO A 146 4.36 -6.20 -15.19
C PRO A 146 3.80 -7.58 -14.85
N ALA A 147 2.50 -7.76 -15.08
CA ALA A 147 1.85 -9.07 -15.02
C ALA A 147 0.69 -9.09 -16.00
N SER A 148 0.56 -10.16 -16.79
CA SER A 148 -0.56 -10.29 -17.72
C SER A 148 -1.87 -10.48 -16.96
N GLU A 149 -2.91 -9.77 -17.38
CA GLU A 149 -4.20 -9.75 -16.69
C GLU A 149 -4.90 -11.12 -16.72
N ASP A 150 -4.80 -11.82 -17.85
CA ASP A 150 -5.51 -13.06 -18.13
C ASP A 150 -4.99 -14.29 -17.37
N LYS A 151 -3.69 -14.35 -17.06
CA LYS A 151 -3.07 -15.55 -16.45
C LYS A 151 -2.27 -15.24 -15.20
N GLU A 152 -1.31 -14.33 -15.28
CA GLU A 152 -0.38 -14.08 -14.18
C GLU A 152 -1.08 -13.38 -13.02
N LEU A 153 -1.87 -12.34 -13.30
CA LEU A 153 -2.61 -11.61 -12.27
C LEU A 153 -3.56 -12.53 -11.51
N ILE A 154 -4.33 -13.34 -12.22
CA ILE A 154 -5.27 -14.30 -11.61
C ILE A 154 -4.49 -15.27 -10.70
N SER A 155 -3.39 -15.83 -11.18
CA SER A 155 -2.56 -16.75 -10.40
C SER A 155 -1.97 -16.07 -9.15
N LEU A 156 -1.44 -14.85 -9.27
CA LEU A 156 -0.83 -14.09 -8.18
C LEU A 156 -1.85 -13.65 -7.11
N LEU A 157 -3.10 -13.46 -7.51
CA LEU A 157 -4.19 -13.06 -6.63
C LEU A 157 -5.07 -14.23 -6.16
N THR A 158 -4.63 -15.48 -6.40
CA THR A 158 -5.31 -16.68 -5.89
C THR A 158 -4.48 -17.31 -4.78
N ASP A 159 -5.12 -17.58 -3.64
CA ASP A 159 -4.45 -18.24 -2.51
C ASP A 159 -4.33 -19.77 -2.70
N GLU A 160 -3.70 -20.45 -1.74
CA GLU A 160 -3.50 -21.89 -1.78
C GLU A 160 -4.79 -22.70 -1.65
N ASP A 161 -5.86 -22.09 -1.13
CA ASP A 161 -7.21 -22.67 -1.05
C ASP A 161 -8.01 -22.49 -2.34
N GLY A 162 -7.45 -21.79 -3.35
CA GLY A 162 -8.09 -21.50 -4.62
C GLY A 162 -9.02 -20.28 -4.59
N HIS A 163 -9.01 -19.50 -3.53
CA HIS A 163 -9.82 -18.28 -3.44
C HIS A 163 -9.14 -17.12 -4.17
N TYR A 164 -9.87 -16.51 -5.11
CA TYR A 164 -9.41 -15.36 -5.92
C TYR A 164 -9.76 -14.02 -5.26
N TYR A 165 -8.79 -13.11 -5.18
CA TYR A 165 -8.91 -11.77 -4.60
C TYR A 165 -8.77 -10.68 -5.69
N PRO A 166 -9.86 -10.26 -6.34
CA PRO A 166 -9.81 -9.44 -7.57
C PRO A 166 -9.17 -8.05 -7.40
N THR A 167 -9.09 -7.54 -6.18
CA THR A 167 -8.58 -6.18 -5.90
C THR A 167 -7.31 -6.15 -5.05
N GLY A 168 -6.71 -7.32 -4.82
CA GLY A 168 -5.48 -7.47 -4.05
C GLY A 168 -5.57 -8.52 -2.96
N ILE A 169 -4.59 -9.39 -2.91
CA ILE A 169 -4.51 -10.52 -1.97
C ILE A 169 -3.97 -10.06 -0.60
N PRO A 170 -4.56 -10.50 0.53
CA PRO A 170 -4.02 -10.23 1.86
C PRO A 170 -2.61 -10.82 2.02
N PRO A 171 -1.67 -10.17 2.74
CA PRO A 171 -0.28 -10.62 2.86
C PRO A 171 -0.12 -12.08 3.31
N LEU A 172 -0.93 -12.53 4.26
CA LEU A 172 -0.88 -13.90 4.79
C LEU A 172 -1.51 -14.96 3.86
N LYS A 173 -2.13 -14.55 2.76
CA LYS A 173 -2.77 -15.41 1.77
C LYS A 173 -1.96 -15.55 0.48
N VAL A 174 -0.88 -14.79 0.34
CA VAL A 174 0.02 -14.91 -0.81
C VAL A 174 0.69 -16.28 -0.79
N SER A 175 0.55 -17.03 -1.89
CA SER A 175 1.14 -18.36 -2.01
C SER A 175 2.66 -18.35 -1.88
N TRP A 176 3.20 -19.28 -1.11
CA TRP A 176 4.64 -19.46 -0.93
C TRP A 176 5.38 -19.72 -2.25
N LYS A 177 4.73 -20.33 -3.22
CA LYS A 177 5.28 -20.52 -4.58
C LYS A 177 5.55 -19.17 -5.25
N HIS A 178 4.64 -18.21 -5.13
CA HIS A 178 4.81 -16.88 -5.69
C HIS A 178 5.88 -16.08 -4.95
N ILE A 179 5.93 -16.19 -3.62
CA ILE A 179 7.00 -15.58 -2.81
C ILE A 179 8.37 -16.14 -3.19
N ALA A 180 8.50 -17.46 -3.30
CA ALA A 180 9.75 -18.10 -3.68
C ALA A 180 10.21 -17.69 -5.09
N ASN A 181 9.29 -17.63 -6.05
CA ASN A 181 9.57 -17.16 -7.40
C ASN A 181 9.99 -15.68 -7.42
N MET A 182 9.28 -14.83 -6.69
CA MET A 182 9.62 -13.42 -6.54
C MET A 182 11.03 -13.24 -5.99
N ARG A 183 11.40 -13.97 -4.93
CA ARG A 183 12.74 -13.95 -4.33
C ARG A 183 13.83 -14.44 -5.29
N LYS A 184 13.53 -15.47 -6.08
CA LYS A 184 14.46 -15.96 -7.10
C LYS A 184 14.75 -14.88 -8.15
N ILE A 185 13.71 -14.27 -8.70
CA ILE A 185 13.86 -13.22 -9.71
C ILE A 185 14.58 -12.00 -9.13
N ALA A 186 14.28 -11.65 -7.89
CA ALA A 186 14.94 -10.53 -7.20
C ALA A 186 16.47 -10.69 -7.17
N LYS A 187 16.98 -11.90 -6.95
CA LYS A 187 18.43 -12.19 -6.98
C LYS A 187 19.06 -12.05 -8.35
N GLU A 188 18.27 -12.24 -9.40
CA GLU A 188 18.76 -12.19 -10.78
C GLU A 188 18.82 -10.76 -11.32
N ILE A 189 17.87 -9.90 -10.95
CA ILE A 189 17.69 -8.60 -11.61
C ILE A 189 17.81 -7.38 -10.69
N LEU A 190 17.66 -7.52 -9.38
CA LEU A 190 17.79 -6.40 -8.45
C LEU A 190 19.23 -6.24 -7.95
N ALA A 191 19.57 -5.02 -7.53
CA ALA A 191 20.80 -4.77 -6.79
C ALA A 191 20.82 -5.63 -5.51
N PRO A 192 22.00 -6.12 -5.08
CA PRO A 192 22.14 -7.07 -3.95
C PRO A 192 21.45 -6.61 -2.67
N GLN A 193 21.44 -5.33 -2.38
CA GLN A 193 20.79 -4.77 -1.19
C GLN A 193 19.27 -4.98 -1.22
N TYR A 194 18.64 -4.78 -2.38
CA TYR A 194 17.20 -5.00 -2.55
C TYR A 194 16.84 -6.49 -2.56
N ALA A 195 17.68 -7.32 -3.19
CA ALA A 195 17.50 -8.77 -3.12
C ALA A 195 17.58 -9.27 -1.68
N GLU A 196 18.51 -8.76 -0.87
CA GLU A 196 18.60 -9.08 0.56
C GLU A 196 17.32 -8.70 1.31
N ILE A 197 16.76 -7.49 1.09
CA ILE A 197 15.52 -7.04 1.74
C ILE A 197 14.36 -7.98 1.47
N LEU A 198 14.24 -8.49 0.24
CA LEU A 198 13.18 -9.42 -0.15
C LEU A 198 13.35 -10.85 0.39
N GLU A 199 14.56 -11.21 0.83
CA GLU A 199 14.83 -12.51 1.47
C GLU A 199 14.41 -12.53 2.95
N LYS A 200 14.43 -11.39 3.62
CA LYS A 200 14.15 -11.27 5.06
C LYS A 200 12.67 -11.09 5.32
#